data_53fb30cf74c6400c8aa23db6e7e0f07c
#
_entry.id   53fb30cf74c6400c8aa23db6e7e0f07c
#
_cell.length_a   1.000
_cell.length_b   1.000
_cell.length_c   1.000
_cell.angle_alpha   90.00
_cell.angle_beta   90.00
_cell.angle_gamma   90.00
#
_symmetry.space_group_name_H-M   'P 1'
#
loop_
_entity.id
_entity.type
_entity.pdbx_description
1 polymer ?
#
loop_
_entity_poly.entity_id
_entity_poly.type
_entity_poly.pdbx_seq_one_letter_code
_entity_poly.pdbx_strand_id
1 'polypeptide(L)'
;HLRTWLKRPIFDRDHVLTIGYGYPNLTMAERYNAPGSPYWGMKVFAFLLLPDDHPFWSAEEAPLPKLAPACPQKYADLFVYHYGNHTTAFAPGVYSPNGHGQIVAKYGKFAYDTRFSISVAKSCYELHENAPDNMLAFWIDGYVYVRRICEASKITDAGVWSKWSPYPGITVETMITPDAEGHTRVHKITSEIDCVAYDCGFAVSRGDFKEIGFAEKVDGVSAQASNEFCNCTVSAVVDENVQVNEVADKPPVGYMITVDPNTNLLYTKTKIPAVKYHIRKGSQEIITRVDAEVI
;
A
#
# COMPACT_ATOMS: atom_id res chain seq x y z
N HIS A 1 -0.80 18.69 12.86
CA HIS A 1 -1.68 17.53 12.66
C HIS A 1 -3.14 17.96 12.50
N LEU A 2 -3.76 18.60 13.49
CA LEU A 2 -5.14 19.10 13.41
C LEU A 2 -5.39 20.03 12.23
N ARG A 3 -4.49 21.00 11.98
CA ARG A 3 -4.59 21.92 10.84
C ARG A 3 -4.61 21.21 9.49
N THR A 4 -3.90 20.08 9.37
CA THR A 4 -3.89 19.26 8.15
C THR A 4 -5.24 18.58 7.93
N TRP A 5 -5.83 18.00 9.00
CA TRP A 5 -7.12 17.33 8.92
C TRP A 5 -8.27 18.30 8.67
N LEU A 6 -8.29 19.45 9.34
CA LEU A 6 -9.34 20.46 9.16
C LEU A 6 -9.35 21.14 7.76
N LYS A 7 -8.29 20.97 6.99
CA LYS A 7 -8.25 21.38 5.57
C LYS A 7 -8.87 20.36 4.61
N ARG A 8 -9.14 19.13 5.07
CA ARG A 8 -9.74 18.07 4.27
C ARG A 8 -11.26 18.13 4.34
N PRO A 9 -11.98 17.61 3.35
CA PRO A 9 -13.44 17.55 3.33
C PRO A 9 -13.95 16.42 4.25
N ILE A 10 -13.65 16.50 5.55
CA ILE A 10 -14.04 15.50 6.55
C ILE A 10 -15.40 15.75 7.19
N PHE A 11 -16.06 16.85 6.81
CA PHE A 11 -17.40 17.22 7.26
C PHE A 11 -18.40 17.01 6.13
N ASP A 12 -19.62 16.67 6.48
CA ASP A 12 -20.75 16.68 5.56
C ASP A 12 -21.30 18.12 5.35
N ARG A 13 -22.41 18.22 4.60
CA ARG A 13 -23.08 19.50 4.33
C ARG A 13 -23.64 20.19 5.58
N ASP A 14 -23.88 19.43 6.63
CA ASP A 14 -24.43 19.92 7.90
C ASP A 14 -23.32 20.15 8.95
N HIS A 15 -22.06 20.15 8.52
CA HIS A 15 -20.86 20.34 9.33
C HIS A 15 -20.65 19.25 10.39
N VAL A 16 -21.15 18.04 10.15
CA VAL A 16 -20.95 16.88 11.01
C VAL A 16 -19.77 16.05 10.47
N LEU A 17 -18.89 15.58 11.37
CA LEU A 17 -17.79 14.70 10.98
C LEU A 17 -18.34 13.41 10.37
N THR A 18 -17.79 13.02 9.23
CA THR A 18 -18.24 11.85 8.48
C THR A 18 -17.34 10.64 8.69
N ILE A 19 -17.90 9.44 8.48
CA ILE A 19 -17.12 8.21 8.38
C ILE A 19 -16.32 8.25 7.07
N GLY A 20 -15.06 7.91 7.15
CA GLY A 20 -14.09 7.92 6.09
C GLY A 20 -12.70 8.11 6.69
N TYR A 21 -11.77 8.66 5.92
CA TYR A 21 -10.48 9.06 6.42
C TYR A 21 -10.13 10.47 5.95
N GLY A 22 -9.74 10.66 4.70
CA GLY A 22 -9.46 11.98 4.14
C GLY A 22 -10.69 12.72 3.61
N TYR A 23 -11.80 12.00 3.42
CA TYR A 23 -13.09 12.49 2.90
C TYR A 23 -14.18 11.46 3.26
N PRO A 24 -15.49 11.79 3.11
CA PRO A 24 -16.59 10.85 3.35
C PRO A 24 -16.47 9.59 2.50
N ASN A 25 -16.23 8.44 3.13
CA ASN A 25 -16.08 7.17 2.42
C ASN A 25 -16.46 5.98 3.31
N LEU A 26 -17.64 5.43 3.11
CA LEU A 26 -18.16 4.31 3.90
C LEU A 26 -17.41 2.99 3.68
N THR A 27 -16.65 2.84 2.57
CA THR A 27 -15.81 1.67 2.34
C THR A 27 -14.72 1.53 3.40
N MET A 28 -14.36 2.64 4.07
CA MET A 28 -13.38 2.67 5.15
C MET A 28 -13.96 2.29 6.50
N ALA A 29 -15.29 2.19 6.62
CA ALA A 29 -15.93 1.83 7.88
C ALA A 29 -15.55 0.42 8.33
N GLU A 30 -15.31 0.27 9.61
CA GLU A 30 -15.19 -1.00 10.30
C GLU A 30 -16.55 -1.39 10.92
N ARG A 31 -16.76 -2.66 11.25
CA ARG A 31 -18.04 -3.16 11.80
C ARG A 31 -18.53 -2.42 13.05
N TYR A 32 -17.60 -1.91 13.84
CA TYR A 32 -17.91 -1.18 15.08
C TYR A 32 -18.13 0.31 14.86
N ASN A 33 -17.92 0.83 13.66
CA ASN A 33 -18.13 2.24 13.39
C ASN A 33 -19.62 2.58 13.30
N ALA A 34 -19.98 3.67 13.98
CA ALA A 34 -21.29 4.30 13.95
C ALA A 34 -21.12 5.79 13.56
N PRO A 35 -22.19 6.52 13.22
CA PRO A 35 -22.09 7.93 12.86
C PRO A 35 -21.34 8.81 13.85
N GLY A 36 -21.37 8.47 15.13
CA GLY A 36 -20.61 9.17 16.19
C GLY A 36 -19.14 8.77 16.30
N SER A 37 -18.70 7.70 15.63
CA SER A 37 -17.32 7.19 15.79
C SER A 37 -16.23 8.20 15.42
N PRO A 38 -16.36 9.07 14.41
CA PRO A 38 -15.34 10.07 14.09
C PRO A 38 -15.05 11.03 15.25
N TYR A 39 -16.03 11.27 16.14
CA TYR A 39 -15.87 12.14 17.30
C TYR A 39 -14.94 11.60 18.39
N TRP A 40 -14.53 10.32 18.30
CA TRP A 40 -13.45 9.81 19.12
C TRP A 40 -12.12 10.54 18.85
N GLY A 41 -11.97 11.17 17.71
CA GLY A 41 -10.87 12.08 17.40
C GLY A 41 -10.76 13.27 18.34
N MET A 42 -11.84 13.63 19.03
CA MET A 42 -11.83 14.71 20.05
C MET A 42 -10.93 14.39 21.24
N LYS A 43 -10.50 13.15 21.44
CA LYS A 43 -9.48 12.77 22.44
C LYS A 43 -8.17 13.53 22.25
N VAL A 44 -7.89 14.03 21.05
CA VAL A 44 -6.73 14.90 20.81
C VAL A 44 -6.74 16.16 21.67
N PHE A 45 -7.89 16.59 22.16
CA PHE A 45 -8.05 17.74 23.04
C PHE A 45 -7.97 17.40 24.53
N ALA A 46 -7.65 16.14 24.89
CA ALA A 46 -7.56 15.74 26.31
C ALA A 46 -6.52 16.55 27.12
N PHE A 47 -5.49 17.11 26.46
CA PHE A 47 -4.52 18.00 27.11
C PHE A 47 -5.16 19.26 27.69
N LEU A 48 -6.33 19.70 27.21
CA LEU A 48 -7.06 20.85 27.77
C LEU A 48 -7.60 20.59 29.17
N LEU A 49 -7.57 19.34 29.64
CA LEU A 49 -7.93 18.98 31.02
C LEU A 49 -6.77 19.15 32.00
N LEU A 50 -5.56 19.45 31.51
CA LEU A 50 -4.40 19.69 32.36
C LEU A 50 -4.56 21.05 33.10
N PRO A 51 -4.20 21.15 34.40
CA PRO A 51 -4.23 22.39 35.10
C PRO A 51 -3.26 23.40 34.47
N ASP A 52 -3.54 24.70 34.68
CA ASP A 52 -2.81 25.81 34.06
C ASP A 52 -1.31 25.85 34.45
N ASP A 53 -0.95 25.33 35.58
CA ASP A 53 0.42 25.22 36.09
C ASP A 53 1.15 23.94 35.64
N HIS A 54 0.51 23.09 34.84
CA HIS A 54 1.11 21.84 34.38
C HIS A 54 2.34 22.12 33.48
N PRO A 55 3.46 21.38 33.68
CA PRO A 55 4.68 21.57 32.89
C PRO A 55 4.50 21.48 31.35
N PHE A 56 3.43 20.85 30.89
CA PHE A 56 3.08 20.79 29.47
C PHE A 56 2.95 22.18 28.83
N TRP A 57 2.40 23.16 29.57
CA TRP A 57 2.14 24.50 29.03
C TRP A 57 3.38 25.39 28.95
N SER A 58 4.40 25.12 29.80
CA SER A 58 5.67 25.83 29.82
C SER A 58 6.81 25.09 29.11
N ALA A 59 6.57 23.88 28.62
CA ALA A 59 7.58 23.11 27.92
C ALA A 59 8.01 23.77 26.61
N GLU A 60 9.29 23.85 26.37
CA GLU A 60 9.84 24.26 25.07
C GLU A 60 9.70 23.13 24.05
N GLU A 61 9.28 23.50 22.84
CA GLU A 61 9.18 22.54 21.74
C GLU A 61 10.58 22.12 21.28
N ALA A 62 10.87 20.84 21.40
CA ALA A 62 12.11 20.25 20.92
C ALA A 62 11.94 19.68 19.51
N PRO A 63 13.01 19.66 18.68
CA PRO A 63 12.97 19.00 17.39
C PRO A 63 12.74 17.49 17.60
N LEU A 64 12.10 16.86 16.63
CA LEU A 64 11.95 15.40 16.61
C LEU A 64 13.33 14.72 16.64
N PRO A 65 13.51 13.66 17.42
CA PRO A 65 14.77 12.91 17.43
C PRO A 65 15.07 12.35 16.04
N LYS A 66 16.35 12.33 15.69
CA LYS A 66 16.79 11.68 14.44
C LYS A 66 16.60 10.18 14.57
N LEU A 67 15.76 9.61 13.73
CA LEU A 67 15.48 8.17 13.70
C LEU A 67 16.49 7.44 12.81
N ALA A 68 16.75 6.16 13.13
CA ALA A 68 17.49 5.28 12.24
C ALA A 68 16.67 5.03 10.96
N PRO A 69 17.29 4.93 9.77
CA PRO A 69 16.56 4.64 8.54
C PRO A 69 15.78 3.32 8.62
N ALA A 70 16.45 2.24 8.99
CA ALA A 70 15.85 0.91 9.12
C ALA A 70 15.53 0.59 10.58
N CYS A 71 14.30 0.18 10.85
CA CYS A 71 13.82 -0.05 12.20
C CYS A 71 12.89 -1.29 12.26
N PRO A 72 13.44 -2.50 12.49
CA PRO A 72 12.63 -3.70 12.67
C PRO A 72 11.84 -3.63 13.98
N GLN A 73 10.52 -3.74 13.88
CA GLN A 73 9.58 -3.69 14.99
C GLN A 73 9.09 -5.11 15.34
N LYS A 74 9.91 -5.86 16.04
CA LYS A 74 9.70 -7.29 16.31
C LYS A 74 8.33 -7.61 16.92
N TYR A 75 7.85 -6.79 17.85
CA TYR A 75 6.59 -7.05 18.55
C TYR A 75 5.35 -6.55 17.80
N ALA A 76 5.53 -5.60 16.87
CA ALA A 76 4.46 -5.12 15.99
C ALA A 76 4.39 -5.92 14.68
N ASP A 77 5.34 -6.84 14.45
CA ASP A 77 5.52 -7.61 13.23
C ASP A 77 5.57 -6.70 11.99
N LEU A 78 6.37 -5.62 12.06
CA LEU A 78 6.57 -4.63 11.01
C LEU A 78 8.05 -4.30 10.85
N PHE A 79 8.47 -4.00 9.63
CA PHE A 79 9.77 -3.40 9.35
C PHE A 79 9.54 -1.97 8.87
N VAL A 80 9.94 -0.99 9.67
CA VAL A 80 9.74 0.43 9.36
C VAL A 80 10.99 1.00 8.71
N TYR A 81 10.82 1.74 7.63
CA TYR A 81 11.90 2.46 6.96
C TYR A 81 11.56 3.94 6.82
N HIS A 82 12.51 4.80 7.24
CA HIS A 82 12.38 6.26 7.22
C HIS A 82 13.13 6.84 6.02
N TYR A 83 12.41 7.44 5.10
CA TYR A 83 12.92 8.04 3.84
C TYR A 83 13.13 9.58 3.97
N GLY A 84 13.34 10.10 5.15
CA GLY A 84 13.49 11.53 5.39
C GLY A 84 12.16 12.26 5.53
N ASN A 85 11.40 12.44 4.46
CA ASN A 85 10.11 13.15 4.45
C ASN A 85 8.88 12.25 4.47
N HIS A 86 9.04 10.93 4.39
CA HIS A 86 7.99 9.94 4.58
C HIS A 86 8.51 8.67 5.26
N THR A 87 7.60 7.82 5.65
CA THR A 87 7.91 6.57 6.36
C THR A 87 7.05 5.46 5.81
N THR A 88 7.68 4.33 5.51
CA THR A 88 7.00 3.13 5.04
C THR A 88 7.12 2.01 6.07
N ALA A 89 6.00 1.37 6.39
CA ALA A 89 5.94 0.15 7.19
C ALA A 89 5.72 -1.05 6.27
N PHE A 90 6.67 -1.97 6.24
CA PHE A 90 6.58 -3.23 5.50
C PHE A 90 6.02 -4.32 6.41
N ALA A 91 4.98 -5.01 5.93
CA ALA A 91 4.25 -6.03 6.69
C ALA A 91 4.52 -7.44 6.13
N PRO A 92 5.14 -8.33 6.90
CA PRO A 92 5.39 -9.70 6.45
C PRO A 92 4.11 -10.52 6.33
N GLY A 93 3.11 -10.27 7.19
CA GLY A 93 1.90 -11.07 7.17
C GLY A 93 0.91 -10.76 8.29
N VAL A 94 0.94 -9.54 8.82
CA VAL A 94 -0.03 -9.10 9.83
C VAL A 94 -1.44 -9.27 9.28
N TYR A 95 -2.29 -9.95 10.05
CA TYR A 95 -3.66 -10.24 9.66
C TYR A 95 -4.60 -10.11 10.85
N SER A 96 -5.75 -9.46 10.62
CA SER A 96 -6.81 -9.33 11.63
C SER A 96 -7.94 -10.33 11.31
N PRO A 97 -8.16 -11.38 12.12
CA PRO A 97 -9.18 -12.38 11.84
C PRO A 97 -10.63 -11.93 12.15
N ASN A 98 -10.80 -10.75 12.73
CA ASN A 98 -12.05 -10.34 13.38
C ASN A 98 -13.15 -9.83 12.42
N GLY A 99 -13.12 -10.17 11.14
CA GLY A 99 -14.24 -9.97 10.24
C GLY A 99 -14.64 -8.52 9.99
N HIS A 100 -13.68 -7.60 10.01
CA HIS A 100 -13.88 -6.22 9.53
C HIS A 100 -14.18 -6.20 8.04
N GLY A 101 -14.82 -5.16 7.54
CA GLY A 101 -15.04 -4.99 6.11
C GLY A 101 -13.71 -4.85 5.37
N GLN A 102 -13.53 -5.59 4.26
CA GLN A 102 -12.36 -5.50 3.39
C GLN A 102 -11.01 -5.74 4.08
N ILE A 103 -10.94 -6.71 4.99
CA ILE A 103 -9.75 -7.03 5.80
C ILE A 103 -8.49 -7.16 4.95
N VAL A 104 -8.58 -7.90 3.85
CA VAL A 104 -7.44 -8.17 2.97
C VAL A 104 -6.87 -6.88 2.37
N ALA A 105 -7.73 -6.02 1.85
CA ALA A 105 -7.31 -4.76 1.26
C ALA A 105 -6.75 -3.77 2.29
N LYS A 106 -7.23 -3.81 3.54
CA LYS A 106 -6.77 -2.92 4.62
C LYS A 106 -5.50 -3.42 5.29
N TYR A 107 -5.37 -4.73 5.53
CA TYR A 107 -4.31 -5.31 6.38
C TYR A 107 -3.37 -6.29 5.67
N GLY A 108 -3.67 -6.69 4.43
CA GLY A 108 -2.87 -7.66 3.66
C GLY A 108 -1.82 -7.06 2.72
N LYS A 109 -1.60 -5.76 2.73
CA LYS A 109 -0.64 -5.11 1.81
C LYS A 109 0.80 -5.38 2.22
N PHE A 110 1.70 -5.32 1.26
CA PHE A 110 3.15 -5.46 1.48
C PHE A 110 3.74 -4.25 2.19
N ALA A 111 3.23 -3.05 1.89
CA ALA A 111 3.74 -1.79 2.40
C ALA A 111 2.62 -0.78 2.67
N TYR A 112 2.81 0.00 3.74
CA TYR A 112 1.94 1.10 4.16
C TYR A 112 2.80 2.34 4.31
N ASP A 113 2.42 3.42 3.64
CA ASP A 113 3.21 4.64 3.62
C ASP A 113 2.42 5.85 4.11
N THR A 114 3.12 6.79 4.76
CA THR A 114 2.51 7.98 5.36
C THR A 114 2.01 9.01 4.34
N ARG A 115 2.42 8.92 3.07
CA ARG A 115 2.08 9.88 2.01
C ARG A 115 1.22 9.29 0.91
N PHE A 116 1.50 8.05 0.49
CA PHE A 116 0.79 7.43 -0.63
C PHE A 116 -0.59 6.90 -0.25
N SER A 117 -0.81 6.59 1.03
CA SER A 117 -2.06 6.01 1.50
C SER A 117 -2.32 4.60 0.92
N ILE A 118 -3.47 4.05 1.22
CA ILE A 118 -3.91 2.73 0.76
C ILE A 118 -5.24 2.79 0.04
N SER A 119 -5.47 1.84 -0.85
CA SER A 119 -6.77 1.63 -1.48
C SER A 119 -7.49 0.42 -0.89
N VAL A 120 -8.82 0.48 -0.88
CA VAL A 120 -9.70 -0.58 -0.40
C VAL A 120 -10.60 -0.99 -1.55
N ALA A 121 -10.63 -2.27 -1.85
CA ALA A 121 -11.39 -2.84 -2.96
C ALA A 121 -12.88 -2.55 -2.87
N LYS A 122 -13.54 -2.28 -3.99
CA LYS A 122 -15.00 -2.31 -4.15
C LYS A 122 -15.47 -3.73 -4.42
N SER A 123 -14.70 -4.48 -5.21
CA SER A 123 -14.97 -5.87 -5.54
C SER A 123 -13.68 -6.66 -5.78
N CYS A 124 -13.82 -7.95 -6.07
CA CYS A 124 -12.72 -8.83 -6.43
C CYS A 124 -12.68 -9.17 -7.93
N TYR A 125 -13.50 -8.52 -8.76
CA TYR A 125 -13.54 -8.83 -10.19
C TYR A 125 -12.36 -8.19 -10.92
N GLU A 126 -12.47 -7.02 -11.44
CA GLU A 126 -11.43 -6.41 -12.24
C GLU A 126 -10.38 -5.66 -11.39
N LEU A 127 -9.19 -5.42 -11.95
CA LEU A 127 -8.11 -4.69 -11.27
C LEU A 127 -8.52 -3.28 -10.85
N HIS A 128 -9.33 -2.59 -11.65
CA HIS A 128 -9.78 -1.24 -11.37
C HIS A 128 -10.72 -1.17 -10.17
N GLU A 129 -11.53 -2.21 -9.94
CA GLU A 129 -12.41 -2.35 -8.78
C GLU A 129 -11.66 -2.85 -7.54
N ASN A 130 -10.67 -3.74 -7.73
CA ASN A 130 -9.89 -4.32 -6.65
C ASN A 130 -8.89 -3.32 -6.06
N ALA A 131 -8.32 -2.44 -6.89
CA ALA A 131 -7.34 -1.42 -6.48
C ALA A 131 -6.18 -2.01 -5.65
N PRO A 132 -5.39 -2.97 -6.19
CA PRO A 132 -4.45 -3.78 -5.41
C PRO A 132 -3.10 -3.09 -5.18
N ASP A 133 -3.10 -1.82 -4.76
CA ASP A 133 -1.85 -1.11 -4.47
C ASP A 133 -1.02 -1.85 -3.39
N ASN A 134 0.28 -1.90 -3.62
CA ASN A 134 1.25 -2.63 -2.77
C ASN A 134 0.90 -4.11 -2.55
N MET A 135 0.44 -4.77 -3.60
CA MET A 135 0.11 -6.19 -3.60
C MET A 135 0.57 -6.85 -4.90
N LEU A 136 0.89 -8.14 -4.83
CA LEU A 136 0.96 -9.01 -6.00
C LEU A 136 -0.43 -9.59 -6.23
N ALA A 137 -1.08 -9.18 -7.32
CA ALA A 137 -2.45 -9.52 -7.67
C ALA A 137 -2.48 -10.53 -8.81
N PHE A 138 -3.05 -11.71 -8.57
CA PHE A 138 -3.28 -12.74 -9.58
C PHE A 138 -4.66 -12.58 -10.21
N TRP A 139 -4.72 -12.50 -11.53
CA TRP A 139 -5.98 -12.45 -12.28
C TRP A 139 -6.27 -13.83 -12.89
N ILE A 140 -7.32 -14.48 -12.39
CA ILE A 140 -7.69 -15.86 -12.73
C ILE A 140 -9.21 -15.89 -12.89
N ASP A 141 -9.69 -16.33 -14.05
CA ASP A 141 -11.11 -16.53 -14.38
C ASP A 141 -11.99 -15.29 -14.07
N GLY A 142 -11.46 -14.09 -14.35
CA GLY A 142 -12.19 -12.83 -14.12
C GLY A 142 -12.17 -12.32 -12.68
N TYR A 143 -11.38 -12.94 -11.79
CA TYR A 143 -11.26 -12.53 -10.40
C TYR A 143 -9.82 -12.16 -10.04
N VAL A 144 -9.68 -11.22 -9.10
CA VAL A 144 -8.40 -10.79 -8.56
C VAL A 144 -8.16 -11.44 -7.20
N TYR A 145 -7.07 -12.19 -7.11
CA TYR A 145 -6.61 -12.87 -5.90
C TYR A 145 -5.33 -12.22 -5.38
N VAL A 146 -5.29 -11.89 -4.11
CA VAL A 146 -4.16 -11.22 -3.46
C VAL A 146 -3.76 -11.95 -2.18
N ARG A 147 -2.64 -11.58 -1.57
CA ARG A 147 -2.21 -12.09 -0.27
C ARG A 147 -3.29 -11.87 0.79
N ARG A 148 -3.66 -12.95 1.47
CA ARG A 148 -4.61 -12.95 2.59
C ARG A 148 -3.88 -13.34 3.88
N ILE A 149 -4.06 -14.57 4.32
CA ILE A 149 -3.38 -15.15 5.47
C ILE A 149 -2.06 -15.74 4.99
N CYS A 150 -0.97 -15.47 5.69
CA CYS A 150 0.31 -16.10 5.44
C CYS A 150 0.41 -17.44 6.17
N GLU A 151 0.98 -18.45 5.51
CA GLU A 151 1.33 -19.74 6.11
C GLU A 151 2.51 -19.57 7.08
N ALA A 152 3.44 -18.68 6.72
CA ALA A 152 4.56 -18.28 7.54
C ALA A 152 4.99 -16.85 7.19
N SER A 153 5.53 -16.15 8.19
CA SER A 153 6.07 -14.80 8.00
C SER A 153 7.17 -14.53 9.01
N LYS A 154 8.09 -13.64 8.68
CA LYS A 154 9.15 -13.19 9.59
C LYS A 154 9.72 -11.84 9.19
N ILE A 155 10.20 -11.12 10.20
CA ILE A 155 11.11 -9.98 10.01
C ILE A 155 12.54 -10.53 9.95
N THR A 156 13.33 -9.98 9.02
CA THR A 156 14.76 -10.24 8.90
C THR A 156 15.54 -8.96 9.15
N ASP A 157 16.86 -9.03 9.23
CA ASP A 157 17.70 -7.82 9.36
C ASP A 157 17.65 -6.94 8.09
N ALA A 158 17.29 -7.53 6.94
CA ALA A 158 17.25 -6.85 5.65
C ALA A 158 15.84 -6.41 5.23
N GLY A 159 14.77 -6.85 5.92
CA GLY A 159 13.39 -6.56 5.53
C GLY A 159 12.42 -7.64 6.01
N VAL A 160 11.44 -8.01 5.18
CA VAL A 160 10.36 -8.92 5.57
C VAL A 160 10.19 -10.06 4.58
N TRP A 161 9.93 -11.25 5.10
CA TRP A 161 9.62 -12.44 4.30
C TRP A 161 8.27 -13.01 4.68
N SER A 162 7.54 -13.53 3.67
CA SER A 162 6.27 -14.23 3.86
C SER A 162 6.07 -15.36 2.87
N LYS A 163 5.34 -16.40 3.31
CA LYS A 163 4.85 -17.49 2.47
C LYS A 163 3.32 -17.52 2.52
N TRP A 164 2.67 -17.57 1.36
CA TRP A 164 1.22 -17.44 1.23
C TRP A 164 0.70 -18.09 -0.05
N SER A 165 -0.59 -18.40 -0.07
CA SER A 165 -1.28 -19.01 -1.21
C SER A 165 -2.50 -18.17 -1.59
N PRO A 166 -2.46 -17.45 -2.73
CA PRO A 166 -3.58 -16.64 -3.20
C PRO A 166 -4.75 -17.47 -3.71
N TYR A 167 -4.45 -18.61 -4.33
CA TYR A 167 -5.39 -19.48 -5.04
C TYR A 167 -4.97 -20.94 -4.87
N PRO A 168 -5.90 -21.94 -4.86
CA PRO A 168 -5.52 -23.35 -4.85
C PRO A 168 -4.54 -23.70 -5.96
N GLY A 169 -3.45 -24.39 -5.61
CA GLY A 169 -2.37 -24.73 -6.56
C GLY A 169 -1.38 -23.60 -6.84
N ILE A 170 -1.47 -22.44 -6.17
CA ILE A 170 -0.46 -21.37 -6.26
C ILE A 170 0.12 -21.09 -4.88
N THR A 171 1.44 -21.19 -4.76
CA THR A 171 2.19 -20.83 -3.56
C THR A 171 3.23 -19.76 -3.91
N VAL A 172 3.35 -18.75 -3.05
CA VAL A 172 4.27 -17.62 -3.23
C VAL A 172 5.10 -17.44 -1.97
N GLU A 173 6.42 -17.33 -2.15
CA GLU A 173 7.31 -16.82 -1.13
C GLU A 173 7.77 -15.43 -1.56
N THR A 174 7.54 -14.44 -0.71
CA THR A 174 7.87 -13.04 -0.97
C THR A 174 8.92 -12.55 -0.01
N MET A 175 10.03 -12.02 -0.52
CA MET A 175 11.01 -11.24 0.24
C MET A 175 10.93 -9.79 -0.20
N ILE A 176 10.84 -8.87 0.76
CA ILE A 176 10.84 -7.42 0.52
C ILE A 176 12.02 -6.82 1.25
N THR A 177 12.89 -6.16 0.51
CA THR A 177 14.11 -5.52 1.02
C THR A 177 14.06 -4.03 0.71
N PRO A 178 13.85 -3.16 1.72
CA PRO A 178 13.93 -1.71 1.54
C PRO A 178 15.37 -1.23 1.45
N ASP A 179 15.57 -0.11 0.76
CA ASP A 179 16.81 0.64 0.67
C ASP A 179 16.51 2.15 0.63
N ALA A 180 17.49 2.99 0.35
CA ALA A 180 17.35 4.45 0.44
C ALA A 180 16.40 5.07 -0.59
N GLU A 181 16.08 4.38 -1.67
CA GLU A 181 15.29 4.92 -2.79
C GLU A 181 13.89 4.28 -2.89
N GLY A 182 13.72 3.11 -2.25
CA GLY A 182 12.46 2.36 -2.31
C GLY A 182 12.60 0.96 -1.75
N HIS A 183 12.16 -0.05 -2.50
CA HIS A 183 12.32 -1.44 -2.08
C HIS A 183 12.28 -2.40 -3.27
N THR A 184 12.95 -3.53 -3.10
CA THR A 184 12.91 -4.65 -4.04
C THR A 184 12.04 -5.77 -3.49
N ARG A 185 11.21 -6.35 -4.34
CA ARG A 185 10.38 -7.54 -4.05
C ARG A 185 10.88 -8.71 -4.89
N VAL A 186 11.18 -9.81 -4.22
CA VAL A 186 11.49 -11.09 -4.87
C VAL A 186 10.37 -12.06 -4.56
N HIS A 187 9.69 -12.54 -5.59
CA HIS A 187 8.62 -13.51 -5.46
C HIS A 187 9.02 -14.84 -6.09
N LYS A 188 9.15 -15.89 -5.26
CA LYS A 188 9.27 -17.28 -5.73
C LYS A 188 7.87 -17.87 -5.81
N ILE A 189 7.44 -18.19 -7.02
CA ILE A 189 6.09 -18.64 -7.32
C ILE A 189 6.14 -20.08 -7.81
N THR A 190 5.36 -20.95 -7.19
CA THR A 190 5.05 -22.28 -7.70
C THR A 190 3.58 -22.31 -8.05
N SER A 191 3.24 -22.63 -9.31
CA SER A 191 1.88 -22.63 -9.82
C SER A 191 1.56 -23.96 -10.53
N GLU A 192 0.36 -24.47 -10.33
CA GLU A 192 -0.19 -25.61 -11.06
C GLU A 192 -0.93 -25.19 -12.34
N ILE A 193 -1.16 -23.89 -12.54
CA ILE A 193 -1.89 -23.31 -13.66
C ILE A 193 -1.12 -22.15 -14.29
N ASP A 194 -1.41 -21.88 -15.56
CA ASP A 194 -1.00 -20.62 -16.20
C ASP A 194 -1.96 -19.50 -15.79
N CYS A 195 -1.42 -18.32 -15.45
CA CYS A 195 -2.23 -17.16 -15.10
C CYS A 195 -1.47 -15.84 -15.33
N VAL A 196 -2.09 -14.74 -15.01
CA VAL A 196 -1.46 -13.40 -15.06
C VAL A 196 -1.35 -12.87 -13.65
N ALA A 197 -0.20 -12.26 -13.33
CA ALA A 197 0.00 -11.53 -12.07
C ALA A 197 0.40 -10.08 -12.35
N TYR A 198 0.00 -9.19 -11.45
CA TYR A 198 0.35 -7.77 -11.48
C TYR A 198 1.01 -7.43 -10.16
N ASP A 199 2.29 -7.06 -10.19
CA ASP A 199 2.94 -6.53 -8.99
C ASP A 199 2.80 -5.02 -8.97
N CYS A 200 2.04 -4.53 -8.00
CA CYS A 200 1.52 -3.17 -7.96
C CYS A 200 2.28 -2.30 -6.97
N GLY A 201 2.60 -1.07 -7.37
CA GLY A 201 3.20 -0.05 -6.53
C GLY A 201 2.19 0.72 -5.69
N PHE A 202 2.61 1.89 -5.22
CA PHE A 202 1.74 2.80 -4.48
C PHE A 202 0.72 3.49 -5.39
N ALA A 203 -0.47 3.73 -4.83
CA ALA A 203 -1.50 4.51 -5.50
C ALA A 203 -1.13 5.99 -5.50
N VAL A 204 -1.11 6.63 -6.67
CA VAL A 204 -0.81 8.06 -6.84
C VAL A 204 -2.09 8.81 -7.18
N SER A 205 -2.37 9.90 -6.45
CA SER A 205 -3.52 10.78 -6.74
C SER A 205 -3.39 11.42 -8.11
N ARG A 206 -4.47 11.40 -8.90
CA ARG A 206 -4.54 12.09 -10.19
C ARG A 206 -5.32 13.41 -10.15
N GLY A 207 -5.54 13.96 -8.95
CA GLY A 207 -6.33 15.14 -8.69
C GLY A 207 -7.77 14.80 -8.32
N ASP A 208 -8.22 15.38 -7.23
CA ASP A 208 -9.56 15.16 -6.69
C ASP A 208 -10.46 16.36 -6.96
N PHE A 209 -9.98 17.56 -6.63
CA PHE A 209 -10.72 18.81 -6.78
C PHE A 209 -9.87 19.91 -7.39
N LYS A 210 -8.59 19.64 -7.65
CA LYS A 210 -7.63 20.58 -8.25
C LYS A 210 -6.73 19.82 -9.21
N GLU A 211 -6.24 20.52 -10.23
CA GLU A 211 -5.11 20.04 -11.03
C GLU A 211 -3.88 19.98 -10.13
N ILE A 212 -3.19 18.86 -10.14
CA ILE A 212 -1.99 18.58 -9.33
C ILE A 212 -0.82 18.11 -10.19
N GLY A 213 -0.77 18.50 -11.46
CA GLY A 213 0.32 18.17 -12.35
C GLY A 213 0.50 16.66 -12.56
N PHE A 214 -0.61 15.89 -12.62
CA PHE A 214 -0.54 14.44 -12.79
C PHE A 214 0.07 14.06 -14.13
N ALA A 215 1.03 13.12 -14.09
CA ALA A 215 1.64 12.51 -15.27
C ALA A 215 1.76 10.99 -15.07
N GLU A 216 1.71 10.26 -16.18
CA GLU A 216 1.94 8.81 -16.20
C GLU A 216 2.81 8.43 -17.40
N LYS A 217 3.62 7.38 -17.22
CA LYS A 217 4.43 6.79 -18.26
C LYS A 217 4.40 5.27 -18.12
N VAL A 218 4.25 4.57 -19.24
CA VAL A 218 4.46 3.13 -19.35
C VAL A 218 5.53 2.91 -20.41
N ASP A 219 6.62 2.25 -20.05
CA ASP A 219 7.78 2.08 -20.92
C ASP A 219 8.40 0.70 -20.72
N GLY A 220 8.27 -0.17 -21.71
CA GLY A 220 8.78 -1.54 -21.68
C GLY A 220 8.30 -2.29 -20.44
N VAL A 221 9.22 -2.56 -19.53
CA VAL A 221 8.99 -3.33 -18.29
C VAL A 221 8.66 -2.44 -17.08
N SER A 222 8.41 -1.15 -17.29
CA SER A 222 8.22 -0.16 -16.23
C SER A 222 6.92 0.63 -16.38
N ALA A 223 6.34 1.04 -15.27
CA ALA A 223 5.25 1.99 -15.21
C ALA A 223 5.50 3.02 -14.10
N GLN A 224 5.16 4.28 -14.36
CA GLN A 224 5.33 5.41 -13.46
C GLN A 224 4.06 6.25 -13.38
N ALA A 225 3.68 6.65 -12.18
CA ALA A 225 2.67 7.65 -11.94
C ALA A 225 3.26 8.73 -11.02
N SER A 226 3.04 10.01 -11.34
CA SER A 226 3.58 11.14 -10.59
C SER A 226 2.59 12.30 -10.52
N ASN A 227 2.78 13.16 -9.54
CA ASN A 227 2.15 14.47 -9.42
C ASN A 227 3.11 15.45 -8.73
N GLU A 228 2.70 16.67 -8.45
CA GLU A 228 3.53 17.70 -7.79
C GLU A 228 4.02 17.33 -6.38
N PHE A 229 3.48 16.28 -5.75
CA PHE A 229 3.79 15.88 -4.38
C PHE A 229 4.55 14.57 -4.26
N CYS A 230 4.41 13.68 -5.22
CA CYS A 230 5.00 12.35 -5.15
C CYS A 230 5.12 11.67 -6.52
N ASN A 231 6.01 10.68 -6.55
CA ASN A 231 6.28 9.83 -7.69
C ASN A 231 6.35 8.38 -7.23
N CYS A 232 5.75 7.46 -7.99
CA CYS A 232 5.90 6.03 -7.80
C CYS A 232 6.23 5.37 -9.15
N THR A 233 7.35 4.67 -9.18
CA THR A 233 7.79 3.86 -10.33
C THR A 233 7.84 2.39 -9.94
N VAL A 234 7.31 1.53 -10.79
CA VAL A 234 7.41 0.08 -10.64
C VAL A 234 8.05 -0.49 -11.89
N SER A 235 9.09 -1.29 -11.73
CA SER A 235 9.80 -1.90 -12.84
C SER A 235 10.16 -3.36 -12.57
N ALA A 236 10.08 -4.21 -13.58
CA ALA A 236 10.66 -5.54 -13.50
C ALA A 236 12.19 -5.45 -13.56
N VAL A 237 12.85 -6.17 -12.66
CA VAL A 237 14.29 -6.36 -12.72
C VAL A 237 14.54 -7.56 -13.62
N VAL A 238 15.04 -7.30 -14.82
CA VAL A 238 15.42 -8.32 -15.80
C VAL A 238 16.94 -8.44 -15.73
N ASP A 239 17.43 -9.54 -15.16
CA ASP A 239 18.87 -9.85 -15.18
C ASP A 239 19.19 -10.56 -16.50
N GLU A 240 19.95 -9.90 -17.36
CA GLU A 240 20.40 -10.47 -18.65
C GLU A 240 21.26 -11.74 -18.46
N ASN A 241 21.82 -11.97 -17.27
CA ASN A 241 22.65 -13.12 -16.96
C ASN A 241 21.90 -14.25 -16.24
N VAL A 242 20.73 -13.99 -15.70
CA VAL A 242 19.81 -15.03 -15.26
C VAL A 242 19.12 -15.51 -16.52
N GLN A 243 19.41 -16.71 -16.97
CA GLN A 243 18.53 -17.43 -17.87
C GLN A 243 17.16 -17.45 -17.21
N VAL A 244 16.36 -16.42 -17.48
CA VAL A 244 14.91 -16.48 -17.30
C VAL A 244 14.55 -17.72 -18.08
N ASN A 245 14.29 -18.81 -17.36
CA ASN A 245 14.01 -20.12 -17.94
C ASN A 245 13.27 -19.91 -19.26
N GLU A 246 13.67 -20.62 -20.33
CA GLU A 246 13.19 -20.56 -21.72
C GLU A 246 11.65 -20.57 -21.87
N VAL A 247 10.91 -20.34 -20.81
CA VAL A 247 9.47 -20.47 -20.63
C VAL A 247 8.73 -19.12 -20.81
N ALA A 248 9.43 -18.00 -20.85
CA ALA A 248 8.74 -16.71 -21.00
C ALA A 248 8.60 -16.31 -22.48
N ASP A 249 7.69 -16.95 -23.22
CA ASP A 249 7.21 -16.44 -24.51
C ASP A 249 6.68 -15.00 -24.45
N LYS A 250 6.52 -14.45 -23.24
CA LYS A 250 6.00 -13.11 -23.01
C LYS A 250 6.79 -12.45 -21.86
N PRO A 251 7.64 -11.45 -22.17
CA PRO A 251 8.37 -10.67 -21.17
C PRO A 251 7.40 -9.94 -20.24
N PRO A 252 7.87 -9.53 -19.04
CA PRO A 252 7.12 -8.62 -18.19
C PRO A 252 6.84 -7.30 -18.91
N VAL A 253 5.71 -6.68 -18.60
CA VAL A 253 5.27 -5.43 -19.25
C VAL A 253 4.80 -4.45 -18.19
N GLY A 254 5.28 -3.19 -18.28
CA GLY A 254 4.74 -2.09 -17.47
C GLY A 254 3.23 -1.95 -17.70
N TYR A 255 2.50 -1.66 -16.64
CA TYR A 255 1.05 -1.56 -16.69
C TYR A 255 0.54 -0.43 -15.78
N MET A 256 -0.50 0.28 -16.21
CA MET A 256 -1.11 1.35 -15.40
C MET A 256 -2.57 1.01 -15.11
N ILE A 257 -2.90 0.88 -13.83
CA ILE A 257 -4.27 0.63 -13.39
C ILE A 257 -4.95 1.97 -13.12
N THR A 258 -6.00 2.30 -13.88
CA THR A 258 -6.89 3.42 -13.58
C THR A 258 -7.95 2.91 -12.61
N VAL A 259 -7.81 3.29 -11.35
CA VAL A 259 -8.64 2.76 -10.27
C VAL A 259 -10.00 3.44 -10.24
N ASP A 260 -11.02 2.71 -9.85
CA ASP A 260 -12.37 3.25 -9.62
C ASP A 260 -12.35 4.34 -8.56
N PRO A 261 -13.12 5.41 -8.72
CA PRO A 261 -13.20 6.48 -7.73
C PRO A 261 -13.59 5.97 -6.34
N ASN A 262 -13.13 6.66 -5.32
CA ASN A 262 -13.45 6.40 -3.90
C ASN A 262 -13.00 5.02 -3.37
N THR A 263 -11.89 4.53 -3.89
CA THR A 263 -11.21 3.33 -3.35
C THR A 263 -10.08 3.70 -2.39
N ASN A 264 -9.43 4.84 -2.58
CA ASN A 264 -8.28 5.22 -1.74
C ASN A 264 -8.72 5.97 -0.47
N LEU A 265 -7.94 5.82 0.61
CA LEU A 265 -8.20 6.38 1.94
C LEU A 265 -8.15 7.91 1.95
N LEU A 266 -7.26 8.52 1.17
CA LEU A 266 -7.01 9.97 1.15
C LEU A 266 -7.48 10.65 -0.13
N TYR A 267 -7.61 9.93 -1.23
CA TYR A 267 -7.81 10.49 -2.56
C TYR A 267 -8.98 9.84 -3.28
N THR A 268 -9.85 10.65 -3.86
CA THR A 268 -11.05 10.15 -4.56
C THR A 268 -10.71 9.48 -5.89
N LYS A 269 -9.60 9.85 -6.51
CA LYS A 269 -9.15 9.32 -7.81
C LYS A 269 -7.66 9.03 -7.78
N THR A 270 -7.29 7.79 -8.12
CA THR A 270 -5.89 7.37 -8.16
C THR A 270 -5.57 6.53 -9.39
N LYS A 271 -4.28 6.41 -9.67
CA LYS A 271 -3.72 5.39 -10.56
C LYS A 271 -2.64 4.61 -9.82
N ILE A 272 -2.48 3.35 -10.20
CA ILE A 272 -1.50 2.45 -9.61
C ILE A 272 -0.57 1.97 -10.72
N PRO A 273 0.74 2.32 -10.67
CA PRO A 273 1.74 1.73 -11.55
C PRO A 273 1.98 0.28 -11.13
N ALA A 274 2.16 -0.60 -12.10
CA ALA A 274 2.36 -2.03 -11.90
C ALA A 274 3.25 -2.65 -12.98
N VAL A 275 3.72 -3.85 -12.73
CA VAL A 275 4.29 -4.73 -13.77
C VAL A 275 3.40 -5.94 -13.93
N LYS A 276 3.04 -6.24 -15.16
CA LYS A 276 2.29 -7.44 -15.56
C LYS A 276 3.25 -8.57 -15.88
N TYR A 277 3.07 -9.71 -15.23
CA TYR A 277 3.81 -10.95 -15.44
C TYR A 277 2.89 -12.05 -15.96
N HIS A 278 3.40 -12.89 -16.85
CA HIS A 278 2.78 -14.15 -17.24
C HIS A 278 3.36 -15.28 -16.38
N ILE A 279 2.53 -15.83 -15.51
CA ILE A 279 2.90 -16.92 -14.61
C ILE A 279 2.58 -18.23 -15.32
N ARG A 280 3.58 -19.09 -15.47
CA ARG A 280 3.44 -20.41 -16.07
C ARG A 280 3.32 -21.48 -14.97
N LYS A 281 2.72 -22.60 -15.37
CA LYS A 281 2.76 -23.80 -14.54
C LYS A 281 4.21 -24.22 -14.28
N GLY A 282 4.53 -24.49 -13.01
CA GLY A 282 5.88 -24.79 -12.53
C GLY A 282 6.39 -23.76 -11.53
N SER A 283 7.70 -23.76 -11.29
CA SER A 283 8.35 -22.83 -10.36
C SER A 283 9.10 -21.74 -11.12
N GLN A 284 8.96 -20.50 -10.69
CA GLN A 284 9.59 -19.34 -11.30
C GLN A 284 9.86 -18.26 -10.25
N GLU A 285 10.76 -17.36 -10.55
CA GLU A 285 11.05 -16.18 -9.74
C GLU A 285 10.80 -14.92 -10.55
N ILE A 286 10.14 -13.96 -9.94
CA ILE A 286 9.98 -12.60 -10.48
C ILE A 286 10.54 -11.60 -9.49
N ILE A 287 11.18 -10.56 -10.00
CA ILE A 287 11.80 -9.51 -9.20
C ILE A 287 11.23 -8.17 -9.66
N THR A 288 10.69 -7.42 -8.72
CA THR A 288 10.10 -6.10 -8.97
C THR A 288 10.79 -5.05 -8.11
N ARG A 289 11.18 -3.95 -8.71
CA ARG A 289 11.63 -2.73 -8.03
C ARG A 289 10.47 -1.77 -7.90
N VAL A 290 10.31 -1.18 -6.71
CA VAL A 290 9.34 -0.12 -6.43
C VAL A 290 10.09 1.06 -5.85
N ASP A 291 10.18 2.13 -6.60
CA ASP A 291 10.73 3.42 -6.16
C ASP A 291 9.59 4.36 -5.82
N ALA A 292 9.67 4.98 -4.65
CA ALA A 292 8.62 5.85 -4.13
C ALA A 292 9.27 7.10 -3.54
N GLU A 293 8.99 8.23 -4.15
CA GLU A 293 9.56 9.52 -3.80
C GLU A 293 8.46 10.50 -3.40
N VAL A 294 8.72 11.28 -2.36
CA VAL A 294 7.89 12.41 -1.94
C VAL A 294 8.67 13.70 -2.20
N ILE A 295 8.10 14.56 -3.04
CA ILE A 295 8.68 15.83 -3.51
C ILE A 295 8.45 16.95 -2.48
#